data_07b7505942fe034b7228722d6b210744
#
_entry.id   07b7505942fe034b7228722d6b210744
#
_cell.length_a   1.000
_cell.length_b   1.000
_cell.length_c   1.000
_cell.angle_alpha   90.00
_cell.angle_beta   90.00
_cell.angle_gamma   90.00
#
_symmetry.space_group_name_H-M   'P 1'
#
loop_
_entity.id
_entity.type
_entity.pdbx_description
1 polymer ?
#
loop_
_entity_poly.entity_id
_entity_poly.type
_entity_poly.pdbx_seq_one_letter_code
_entity_poly.pdbx_strand_id
1 'polypeptide(L)'
;MDFHLSKAEESLQKKVEAFVREELIPLEPEFEGAPDIFEGSRWKSRAKLSCDPEVHRYIKIMERLEKKAEAEGLWYLDVPKEYGGLDISNVGMIAVTEELEKTSIPFELGNHVSNILYNCQGEQIERFLLPCIRGEKTSAFGLSEPASGADPSMLQTTATPDGDDFIINGTKMFPTFADR
;
A
#
# COMPACT_ATOMS: atom_id res chain seq x y z
N MET A 1 -25.93 3.07 11.44
CA MET A 1 -24.71 2.95 10.62
C MET A 1 -25.17 2.28 9.33
N ASP A 2 -24.88 2.87 8.18
CA ASP A 2 -25.31 2.32 6.88
C ASP A 2 -24.09 1.61 6.25
N PHE A 3 -24.26 0.34 5.89
CA PHE A 3 -23.23 -0.49 5.24
C PHE A 3 -23.55 -0.79 3.78
N HIS A 4 -24.50 -0.06 3.18
CA HIS A 4 -24.81 -0.22 1.78
C HIS A 4 -23.74 0.46 0.91
N LEU A 5 -23.34 -0.24 -0.15
CA LEU A 5 -22.48 0.35 -1.17
C LEU A 5 -23.26 1.39 -1.98
N SER A 6 -22.60 2.45 -2.35
CA SER A 6 -23.11 3.34 -3.38
C SER A 6 -23.10 2.63 -4.74
N LYS A 7 -23.90 3.11 -5.70
CA LYS A 7 -23.90 2.56 -7.06
C LYS A 7 -22.52 2.61 -7.74
N ALA A 8 -21.72 3.61 -7.39
CA ALA A 8 -20.36 3.74 -7.89
C ALA A 8 -19.44 2.64 -7.29
N GLU A 9 -19.56 2.38 -5.99
CA GLU A 9 -18.80 1.33 -5.30
C GLU A 9 -19.24 -0.07 -5.74
N GLU A 10 -20.53 -0.31 -5.95
CA GLU A 10 -21.03 -1.57 -6.55
C GLU A 10 -20.46 -1.80 -7.96
N SER A 11 -20.39 -0.74 -8.77
CA SER A 11 -19.78 -0.82 -10.10
C SER A 11 -18.28 -1.07 -10.03
N LEU A 12 -17.59 -0.46 -9.06
CA LEU A 12 -16.17 -0.67 -8.83
C LEU A 12 -15.90 -2.11 -8.37
N GLN A 13 -16.68 -2.63 -7.40
CA GLN A 13 -16.56 -4.01 -6.94
C GLN A 13 -16.66 -5.01 -8.11
N LYS A 14 -17.64 -4.82 -9.00
CA LYS A 14 -17.81 -5.67 -10.20
C LYS A 14 -16.61 -5.60 -11.15
N LYS A 15 -15.99 -4.42 -11.29
CA LYS A 15 -14.78 -4.28 -12.09
C LYS A 15 -13.61 -5.03 -11.46
N VAL A 16 -13.45 -4.93 -10.13
CA VAL A 16 -12.39 -5.65 -9.41
C VAL A 16 -12.64 -7.16 -9.50
N GLU A 17 -13.89 -7.62 -9.32
CA GLU A 17 -14.27 -9.03 -9.52
C GLU A 17 -13.86 -9.53 -10.90
N ALA A 18 -14.14 -8.75 -11.95
CA ALA A 18 -13.77 -9.11 -13.32
C ALA A 18 -12.24 -9.15 -13.48
N PHE A 19 -11.51 -8.16 -12.95
CA PHE A 19 -10.06 -8.10 -12.98
C PHE A 19 -9.42 -9.32 -12.29
N VAL A 20 -9.91 -9.69 -11.10
CA VAL A 20 -9.45 -10.86 -10.37
C VAL A 20 -9.66 -12.14 -11.18
N ARG A 21 -10.87 -12.32 -11.71
CA ARG A 21 -11.23 -13.52 -12.49
C ARG A 21 -10.44 -13.63 -13.80
N GLU A 22 -10.20 -12.53 -14.47
CA GLU A 22 -9.62 -12.53 -15.83
C GLU A 22 -8.12 -12.39 -15.85
N GLU A 23 -7.55 -11.69 -14.85
CA GLU A 23 -6.13 -11.38 -14.84
C GLU A 23 -5.34 -12.09 -13.73
N LEU A 24 -5.93 -12.28 -12.54
CA LEU A 24 -5.19 -12.85 -11.41
C LEU A 24 -5.35 -14.37 -11.30
N ILE A 25 -6.58 -14.88 -11.24
CA ILE A 25 -6.84 -16.32 -11.08
C ILE A 25 -6.14 -17.18 -12.15
N PRO A 26 -6.08 -16.79 -13.44
CA PRO A 26 -5.39 -17.58 -14.45
C PRO A 26 -3.87 -17.69 -14.23
N LEU A 27 -3.28 -16.81 -13.41
CA LEU A 27 -1.85 -16.82 -13.06
C LEU A 27 -1.53 -17.68 -11.83
N GLU A 28 -2.51 -18.15 -11.06
CA GLU A 28 -2.30 -18.94 -9.85
C GLU A 28 -1.40 -20.16 -10.09
N PRO A 29 -1.59 -20.96 -11.16
CA PRO A 29 -0.72 -22.10 -11.41
C PRO A 29 0.75 -21.71 -11.67
N GLU A 30 0.98 -20.50 -12.20
CA GLU A 30 2.33 -19.98 -12.41
C GLU A 30 2.99 -19.55 -11.09
N PHE A 31 2.19 -19.07 -10.13
CA PHE A 31 2.64 -18.61 -8.81
C PHE A 31 2.73 -19.73 -7.76
N GLU A 32 2.19 -20.93 -7.99
CA GLU A 32 2.33 -22.07 -7.07
C GLU A 32 3.81 -22.44 -6.78
N GLY A 33 4.73 -22.15 -7.70
CA GLY A 33 6.16 -22.36 -7.53
C GLY A 33 6.96 -21.07 -7.32
N ALA A 34 6.28 -19.94 -7.07
CA ALA A 34 6.94 -18.66 -6.89
C ALA A 34 7.83 -18.68 -5.63
N PRO A 35 8.97 -17.99 -5.65
CA PRO A 35 9.78 -17.83 -4.45
C PRO A 35 9.01 -17.21 -3.29
N ASP A 36 9.26 -17.66 -2.06
CA ASP A 36 8.64 -17.17 -0.81
C ASP A 36 8.65 -15.63 -0.65
N ILE A 37 9.51 -14.97 -1.41
CA ILE A 37 9.60 -13.50 -1.46
C ILE A 37 8.28 -12.84 -1.86
N PHE A 38 7.41 -13.56 -2.58
CA PHE A 38 6.08 -13.10 -2.99
C PHE A 38 4.99 -13.41 -1.98
N GLU A 39 5.30 -14.09 -0.88
CA GLU A 39 4.34 -14.30 0.18
C GLU A 39 4.02 -12.97 0.89
N GLY A 40 2.75 -12.58 0.77
CA GLY A 40 2.17 -11.39 1.40
C GLY A 40 2.58 -10.05 0.77
N SER A 41 2.01 -8.99 1.31
CA SER A 41 2.05 -7.61 0.78
C SER A 41 3.43 -6.94 0.68
N ARG A 42 4.48 -7.58 1.20
CA ARG A 42 5.83 -7.00 1.25
C ARG A 42 6.73 -7.42 0.09
N TRP A 43 6.19 -8.12 -0.90
CA TRP A 43 6.98 -8.65 -2.02
C TRP A 43 7.76 -7.55 -2.76
N LYS A 44 7.18 -6.36 -2.94
CA LYS A 44 7.82 -5.25 -3.69
C LYS A 44 9.19 -4.85 -3.14
N SER A 45 9.36 -4.81 -1.80
CA SER A 45 10.63 -4.45 -1.20
C SER A 45 11.66 -5.57 -1.30
N ARG A 46 11.25 -6.80 -1.02
CA ARG A 46 12.15 -7.94 -1.05
C ARG A 46 12.61 -8.26 -2.47
N ALA A 47 11.66 -8.20 -3.42
CA ALA A 47 11.92 -8.53 -4.81
C ALA A 47 12.92 -7.57 -5.48
N LYS A 48 12.83 -6.26 -5.17
CA LYS A 48 13.79 -5.26 -5.70
C LYS A 48 15.23 -5.47 -5.24
N LEU A 49 15.43 -6.11 -4.09
CA LEU A 49 16.76 -6.41 -3.54
C LEU A 49 17.29 -7.77 -4.03
N SER A 50 16.47 -8.58 -4.68
CA SER A 50 16.88 -9.89 -5.18
C SER A 50 17.70 -9.76 -6.46
N CYS A 51 18.79 -10.53 -6.53
CA CYS A 51 19.56 -10.73 -7.77
C CYS A 51 19.09 -11.95 -8.54
N ASP A 52 18.05 -12.64 -8.10
CA ASP A 52 17.53 -13.85 -8.71
C ASP A 52 16.73 -13.52 -10.00
N PRO A 53 17.12 -14.06 -11.15
CA PRO A 53 16.40 -13.86 -12.41
C PRO A 53 14.95 -14.35 -12.37
N GLU A 54 14.66 -15.39 -11.58
CA GLU A 54 13.31 -15.91 -11.43
C GLU A 54 12.42 -14.88 -10.70
N VAL A 55 12.91 -14.29 -9.62
CA VAL A 55 12.21 -13.20 -8.93
C VAL A 55 11.90 -12.04 -9.88
N HIS A 56 12.85 -11.67 -10.75
CA HIS A 56 12.64 -10.61 -11.74
C HIS A 56 11.54 -10.93 -12.77
N ARG A 57 11.32 -12.22 -13.08
CA ARG A 57 10.20 -12.64 -13.95
C ARG A 57 8.87 -12.30 -13.31
N TYR A 58 8.68 -12.66 -12.03
CA TYR A 58 7.44 -12.36 -11.30
C TYR A 58 7.24 -10.85 -11.10
N ILE A 59 8.30 -10.10 -10.84
CA ILE A 59 8.23 -8.61 -10.78
C ILE A 59 7.61 -8.05 -12.05
N LYS A 60 8.07 -8.48 -13.23
CA LYS A 60 7.53 -8.01 -14.52
C LYS A 60 6.05 -8.34 -14.70
N ILE A 61 5.61 -9.50 -14.23
CA ILE A 61 4.20 -9.88 -14.26
C ILE A 61 3.40 -8.91 -13.39
N MET A 62 3.84 -8.66 -12.17
CA MET A 62 3.16 -7.77 -11.24
C MET A 62 3.12 -6.33 -11.74
N GLU A 63 4.24 -5.80 -12.28
CA GLU A 63 4.29 -4.46 -12.87
C GLU A 63 3.33 -4.30 -14.07
N ARG A 64 3.16 -5.36 -14.87
CA ARG A 64 2.17 -5.38 -15.95
C ARG A 64 0.74 -5.30 -15.41
N LEU A 65 0.44 -6.07 -14.38
CA LEU A 65 -0.87 -6.08 -13.72
C LEU A 65 -1.19 -4.72 -13.09
N GLU A 66 -0.22 -4.09 -12.42
CA GLU A 66 -0.35 -2.75 -11.86
C GLU A 66 -0.71 -1.71 -12.93
N LYS A 67 0.05 -1.69 -14.04
CA LYS A 67 -0.25 -0.79 -15.17
C LYS A 67 -1.62 -1.04 -15.78
N LYS A 68 -2.05 -2.31 -15.82
CA LYS A 68 -3.38 -2.65 -16.33
C LYS A 68 -4.46 -2.16 -15.37
N ALA A 69 -4.32 -2.43 -14.09
CA ALA A 69 -5.25 -1.95 -13.06
C ALA A 69 -5.36 -0.41 -13.08
N GLU A 70 -4.24 0.30 -13.20
CA GLU A 70 -4.23 1.75 -13.32
C GLU A 70 -4.97 2.23 -14.57
N ALA A 71 -4.73 1.61 -15.73
CA ALA A 71 -5.40 1.95 -16.98
C ALA A 71 -6.93 1.69 -16.95
N GLU A 72 -7.38 0.72 -16.15
CA GLU A 72 -8.79 0.42 -15.93
C GLU A 72 -9.45 1.28 -14.84
N GLY A 73 -8.68 2.18 -14.22
CA GLY A 73 -9.15 3.06 -13.13
C GLY A 73 -9.34 2.31 -11.81
N LEU A 74 -8.61 1.23 -11.60
CA LEU A 74 -8.58 0.43 -10.37
C LEU A 74 -7.38 0.76 -9.48
N TRP A 75 -6.86 1.98 -9.59
CA TRP A 75 -5.73 2.48 -8.80
C TRP A 75 -6.17 3.71 -8.01
N TYR A 76 -5.46 4.08 -6.97
CA TYR A 76 -5.78 5.25 -6.14
C TYR A 76 -7.20 5.24 -5.54
N LEU A 77 -7.70 4.06 -5.14
CA LEU A 77 -9.09 3.87 -4.72
C LEU A 77 -9.43 4.66 -3.45
N ASP A 78 -8.54 4.65 -2.47
CA ASP A 78 -8.64 5.30 -1.15
C ASP A 78 -7.99 6.69 -1.11
N VAL A 79 -7.31 7.08 -2.18
CA VAL A 79 -6.69 8.42 -2.27
C VAL A 79 -7.78 9.48 -2.41
N PRO A 80 -7.72 10.58 -1.63
CA PRO A 80 -8.68 11.68 -1.73
C PRO A 80 -8.77 12.27 -3.14
N LYS A 81 -9.95 12.74 -3.53
CA LYS A 81 -10.22 13.32 -4.86
C LYS A 81 -9.34 14.51 -5.18
N GLU A 82 -8.98 15.31 -4.18
CA GLU A 82 -8.10 16.47 -4.35
C GLU A 82 -6.69 16.09 -4.82
N TYR A 83 -6.27 14.83 -4.60
CA TYR A 83 -5.01 14.26 -5.07
C TYR A 83 -5.19 13.30 -6.25
N GLY A 84 -6.36 13.30 -6.88
CA GLY A 84 -6.64 12.51 -8.08
C GLY A 84 -7.15 11.09 -7.84
N GLY A 85 -7.51 10.75 -6.61
CA GLY A 85 -8.06 9.44 -6.25
C GLY A 85 -9.58 9.34 -6.39
N LEU A 86 -10.11 8.16 -6.10
CA LEU A 86 -11.54 7.86 -6.12
C LEU A 86 -12.23 8.19 -4.80
N ASP A 87 -11.48 8.27 -3.69
CA ASP A 87 -11.98 8.59 -2.35
C ASP A 87 -13.16 7.70 -1.94
N ILE A 88 -13.01 6.39 -2.19
CA ILE A 88 -14.07 5.42 -1.86
C ILE A 88 -14.17 5.25 -0.34
N SER A 89 -15.36 4.91 0.13
CA SER A 89 -15.60 4.71 1.56
C SER A 89 -14.86 3.47 2.10
N ASN A 90 -14.69 3.40 3.42
CA ASN A 90 -14.15 2.21 4.07
C ASN A 90 -14.99 0.95 3.77
N VAL A 91 -16.30 1.09 3.60
CA VAL A 91 -17.18 -0.03 3.20
C VAL A 91 -16.89 -0.45 1.76
N GLY A 92 -16.66 0.51 0.86
CA GLY A 92 -16.21 0.26 -0.51
C GLY A 92 -14.85 -0.43 -0.55
N MET A 93 -13.89 -0.01 0.29
CA MET A 93 -12.59 -0.68 0.39
C MET A 93 -12.71 -2.12 0.89
N ILE A 94 -13.58 -2.40 1.86
CA ILE A 94 -13.84 -3.78 2.33
C ILE A 94 -14.37 -4.64 1.17
N ALA A 95 -15.34 -4.14 0.41
CA ALA A 95 -15.90 -4.88 -0.71
C ALA A 95 -14.87 -5.15 -1.83
N VAL A 96 -13.97 -4.21 -2.11
CA VAL A 96 -12.87 -4.38 -3.05
C VAL A 96 -11.85 -5.40 -2.54
N THR A 97 -11.47 -5.31 -1.26
CA THR A 97 -10.52 -6.24 -0.66
C THR A 97 -11.09 -7.67 -0.64
N GLU A 98 -12.38 -7.83 -0.37
CA GLU A 98 -13.05 -9.14 -0.43
C GLU A 98 -12.93 -9.79 -1.81
N GLU A 99 -13.00 -9.01 -2.88
CA GLU A 99 -12.79 -9.54 -4.24
C GLU A 99 -11.31 -9.91 -4.48
N LEU A 100 -10.36 -9.08 -4.04
CA LEU A 100 -8.93 -9.35 -4.21
C LEU A 100 -8.48 -10.61 -3.46
N GLU A 101 -9.03 -10.87 -2.28
CA GLU A 101 -8.69 -12.04 -1.46
C GLU A 101 -9.25 -13.37 -2.00
N LYS A 102 -9.94 -13.37 -3.14
CA LYS A 102 -10.41 -14.59 -3.84
C LYS A 102 -9.31 -15.26 -4.66
N THR A 103 -8.12 -14.69 -4.71
CA THR A 103 -6.96 -15.25 -5.41
C THR A 103 -5.77 -15.40 -4.47
N SER A 104 -4.90 -16.36 -4.77
CA SER A 104 -3.63 -16.54 -4.05
C SER A 104 -2.52 -15.60 -4.53
N ILE A 105 -2.76 -14.83 -5.60
CA ILE A 105 -1.78 -13.86 -6.11
C ILE A 105 -1.70 -12.67 -5.13
N PRO A 106 -0.51 -12.32 -4.61
CA PRO A 106 -0.34 -11.23 -3.65
C PRO A 106 -0.41 -9.85 -4.33
N PHE A 107 -1.56 -9.56 -4.92
CA PHE A 107 -1.81 -8.33 -5.68
C PHE A 107 -2.61 -7.32 -4.86
N GLU A 108 -2.21 -6.07 -4.92
CA GLU A 108 -2.85 -4.96 -4.22
C GLU A 108 -3.16 -3.83 -5.20
N LEU A 109 -4.28 -3.16 -5.01
CA LEU A 109 -4.70 -2.00 -5.80
C LEU A 109 -4.27 -0.71 -5.10
N GLY A 110 -3.24 -0.08 -5.62
CA GLY A 110 -2.72 1.19 -5.12
C GLY A 110 -1.34 1.11 -4.44
N ASN A 111 -0.85 2.25 -4.04
CA ASN A 111 0.37 2.39 -3.27
C ASN A 111 0.02 2.62 -1.80
N HIS A 112 0.77 1.99 -0.89
CA HIS A 112 0.58 2.18 0.54
C HIS A 112 1.04 3.57 0.96
N VAL A 113 0.11 4.50 1.00
CA VAL A 113 0.35 5.84 1.51
C VAL A 113 -0.01 5.88 3.00
N SER A 114 0.96 6.22 3.85
CA SER A 114 0.67 6.37 5.27
C SER A 114 -0.34 7.50 5.50
N ASN A 115 -1.42 7.22 6.26
CA ASN A 115 -2.48 8.19 6.55
C ASN A 115 -1.97 9.51 7.16
N ILE A 116 -0.82 9.48 7.84
CA ILE A 116 -0.20 10.68 8.41
C ILE A 116 0.21 11.67 7.32
N LEU A 117 0.56 11.20 6.11
CA LEU A 117 0.99 12.05 5.01
C LEU A 117 -0.15 12.93 4.45
N TYR A 118 -1.40 12.54 4.63
CA TYR A 118 -2.54 13.38 4.26
C TYR A 118 -2.71 14.62 5.16
N ASN A 119 -1.90 14.75 6.23
CA ASN A 119 -1.80 15.96 7.04
C ASN A 119 -0.68 16.92 6.57
N CYS A 120 0.05 16.57 5.51
CA CYS A 120 1.07 17.44 4.91
C CYS A 120 0.48 18.76 4.46
N GLN A 121 1.24 19.87 4.60
CA GLN A 121 0.84 21.21 4.21
C GLN A 121 1.93 21.90 3.38
N GLY A 122 1.52 22.80 2.48
CA GLY A 122 2.44 23.56 1.65
C GLY A 122 3.41 22.68 0.87
N GLU A 123 4.70 22.99 0.97
CA GLU A 123 5.76 22.23 0.26
C GLU A 123 5.87 20.76 0.68
N GLN A 124 5.36 20.39 1.84
CA GLN A 124 5.37 19.01 2.29
C GLN A 124 4.55 18.09 1.38
N ILE A 125 3.48 18.61 0.80
CA ILE A 125 2.62 17.86 -0.13
C ILE A 125 3.44 17.38 -1.33
N GLU A 126 4.13 18.30 -2.00
CA GLU A 126 4.96 18.00 -3.17
C GLU A 126 6.18 17.12 -2.82
N ARG A 127 6.74 17.30 -1.63
CA ARG A 127 7.97 16.63 -1.22
C ARG A 127 7.74 15.22 -0.69
N PHE A 128 6.61 14.95 -0.03
CA PHE A 128 6.35 13.70 0.70
C PHE A 128 5.08 12.99 0.24
N LEU A 129 3.93 13.68 0.16
CA LEU A 129 2.65 13.03 -0.12
C LEU A 129 2.54 12.57 -1.59
N LEU A 130 2.66 13.48 -2.54
CA LEU A 130 2.46 13.15 -3.95
C LEU A 130 3.44 12.10 -4.49
N PRO A 131 4.74 12.11 -4.13
CA PRO A 131 5.65 11.04 -4.53
C PRO A 131 5.27 9.66 -3.97
N CYS A 132 4.67 9.61 -2.76
CA CYS A 132 4.16 8.35 -2.20
C CYS A 132 2.90 7.88 -2.92
N ILE A 133 1.98 8.80 -3.25
CA ILE A 133 0.77 8.47 -4.03
C ILE A 133 1.17 7.89 -5.41
N ARG A 134 2.16 8.47 -6.08
CA ARG A 134 2.66 8.02 -7.39
C ARG A 134 3.54 6.76 -7.33
N GLY A 135 3.87 6.26 -6.13
CA GLY A 135 4.78 5.13 -5.96
C GLY A 135 6.25 5.44 -6.25
N GLU A 136 6.60 6.71 -6.40
CA GLU A 136 7.98 7.18 -6.58
C GLU A 136 8.79 7.07 -5.28
N LYS A 137 8.10 7.18 -4.14
CA LYS A 137 8.63 6.99 -2.79
C LYS A 137 7.75 6.06 -1.99
N THR A 138 8.33 5.44 -1.00
CA THR A 138 7.62 4.61 -0.01
C THR A 138 7.69 5.30 1.34
N SER A 139 6.58 5.27 2.09
CA SER A 139 6.55 5.70 3.48
C SER A 139 6.74 4.52 4.42
N ALA A 140 7.54 4.69 5.46
CA ALA A 140 7.67 3.73 6.54
C ALA A 140 7.09 4.31 7.83
N PHE A 141 6.31 3.52 8.57
CA PHE A 141 5.71 3.93 9.83
C PHE A 141 6.30 3.13 10.99
N GLY A 142 6.94 3.83 11.92
CA GLY A 142 7.51 3.25 13.13
C GLY A 142 6.79 3.77 14.37
N LEU A 143 5.97 2.94 15.01
CA LEU A 143 5.29 3.27 16.26
C LEU A 143 5.91 2.55 17.44
N SER A 144 6.04 1.23 17.35
CA SER A 144 6.49 0.36 18.45
C SER A 144 7.88 0.72 18.96
N GLU A 145 8.08 0.58 20.26
CA GLU A 145 9.35 0.75 20.98
C GLU A 145 9.61 -0.47 21.86
N PRO A 146 10.85 -0.67 22.36
CA PRO A 146 11.14 -1.80 23.25
C PRO A 146 10.25 -1.88 24.47
N ALA A 147 9.80 -0.74 25.00
CA ALA A 147 8.93 -0.64 26.17
C ALA A 147 7.45 -0.39 25.85
N SER A 148 7.09 -0.21 24.57
CA SER A 148 5.72 0.17 24.16
C SER A 148 5.30 -0.54 22.88
N GLY A 149 4.27 -1.38 22.98
CA GLY A 149 3.63 -2.04 21.85
C GLY A 149 2.25 -1.47 21.57
N ALA A 150 1.23 -2.11 22.15
CA ALA A 150 -0.17 -1.75 21.93
C ALA A 150 -0.61 -0.44 22.61
N ASP A 151 0.08 -0.03 23.68
CA ASP A 151 -0.21 1.20 24.40
C ASP A 151 0.75 2.33 23.99
N PRO A 152 0.32 3.29 23.14
CA PRO A 152 1.17 4.38 22.70
C PRO A 152 1.45 5.42 23.79
N SER A 153 0.76 5.39 24.94
CA SER A 153 1.04 6.29 26.05
C SER A 153 2.41 6.03 26.72
N MET A 154 3.00 4.85 26.47
CA MET A 154 4.29 4.43 26.99
C MET A 154 5.46 4.78 26.07
N LEU A 155 5.23 5.50 24.98
CA LEU A 155 6.28 5.92 24.04
C LEU A 155 7.32 6.83 24.75
N GLN A 156 8.59 6.54 24.50
CA GLN A 156 9.73 7.26 25.10
C GLN A 156 10.52 8.08 24.06
N THR A 157 10.33 7.82 22.77
CA THR A 157 10.98 8.63 21.74
C THR A 157 10.51 10.06 21.82
N THR A 158 11.46 10.98 21.86
CA THR A 158 11.19 12.42 21.92
C THR A 158 11.72 13.14 20.69
N ALA A 159 11.07 14.24 20.31
CA ALA A 159 11.55 15.19 19.32
C ALA A 159 11.63 16.57 19.98
N THR A 160 12.83 17.10 20.13
CA THR A 160 13.09 18.40 20.76
C THR A 160 13.43 19.41 19.67
N PRO A 161 12.77 20.58 19.61
CA PRO A 161 13.10 21.63 18.65
C PRO A 161 14.55 22.13 18.81
N ASP A 162 15.24 22.36 17.68
CA ASP A 162 16.58 22.92 17.59
C ASP A 162 16.67 23.85 16.37
N GLY A 163 16.35 25.12 16.55
CA GLY A 163 16.19 26.08 15.46
C GLY A 163 15.02 25.70 14.53
N ASP A 164 15.32 25.51 13.26
CA ASP A 164 14.34 25.08 12.23
C ASP A 164 14.24 23.54 12.11
N ASP A 165 15.01 22.81 12.92
CA ASP A 165 15.09 21.35 12.91
C ASP A 165 14.54 20.74 14.21
N PHE A 166 14.55 19.39 14.28
CA PHE A 166 14.25 18.61 15.50
C PHE A 166 15.34 17.60 15.78
N ILE A 167 15.76 17.52 17.04
CA ILE A 167 16.61 16.43 17.52
C ILE A 167 15.71 15.30 18.01
N ILE A 168 15.81 14.14 17.35
CA ILE A 168 15.03 12.93 17.69
C ILE A 168 15.91 11.99 18.52
N ASN A 169 15.42 11.62 19.73
CA ASN A 169 16.08 10.67 20.62
C ASN A 169 15.11 9.54 20.95
N GLY A 170 15.50 8.29 20.71
CA GLY A 170 14.72 7.10 21.01
C GLY A 170 15.03 5.94 20.09
N THR A 171 14.27 4.85 20.25
CA THR A 171 14.40 3.63 19.45
C THR A 171 13.03 3.18 19.00
N LYS A 172 12.88 2.97 17.69
CA LYS A 172 11.66 2.36 17.10
C LYS A 172 11.95 0.94 16.66
N MET A 173 10.94 0.06 16.76
CA MET A 173 11.03 -1.35 16.40
C MET A 173 10.02 -1.69 15.31
N PHE A 174 10.38 -2.63 14.46
CA PHE A 174 9.52 -3.23 13.45
C PHE A 174 8.84 -2.23 12.48
N PRO A 175 9.51 -1.16 12.03
CA PRO A 175 8.88 -0.25 11.08
C PRO A 175 8.68 -0.98 9.75
N THR A 176 7.43 -1.07 9.31
CA THR A 176 7.12 -1.64 8.00
C THR A 176 7.71 -0.75 6.90
N PHE A 177 8.39 -1.36 5.92
CA PHE A 177 9.05 -0.68 4.80
C PHE A 177 10.28 0.19 5.15
N ALA A 178 10.90 0.05 6.30
CA ALA A 178 12.12 0.81 6.63
C ALA A 178 13.39 0.32 5.93
N ASP A 179 13.31 -0.77 5.21
CA ASP A 179 14.39 -1.41 4.45
C ASP A 179 14.44 -0.99 2.97
N ARG A 180 13.73 0.09 2.60
CA ARG A 180 13.58 0.60 1.22
C ARG A 180 14.30 1.90 0.99
#